data_d64a311438f2987a8809eb2a01842c0b
#
_entry.id   d64a311438f2987a8809eb2a01842c0b
#
_cell.length_a   1.000
_cell.length_b   1.000
_cell.length_c   1.000
_cell.angle_alpha   90.00
_cell.angle_beta   90.00
_cell.angle_gamma   90.00
#
_symmetry.space_group_name_H-M   'P 1'
#
loop_
_entity.id
_entity.type
_entity.pdbx_description
1 polymer ?
#
loop_
_entity_poly.entity_id
_entity_poly.type
_entity_poly.pdbx_seq_one_letter_code
_entity_poly.pdbx_strand_id
1 'polypeptide(L)'
;MPNIYYMRRIGTIVFLAGTLGLFGTAGLRAQDTDEFQRIAKRIMDAYDVGEELDHKPDSSHVYGGAYLGASSNGRAMPSGYVTYLKDNLLLTSQLSVDFSELNTEKSVSTDFKTGADRLTSSNILTKYEKQDFSTRLDYQPTKGQIFTIGLLESFDHNRVSESTIRNGHEADSTEQESFYEEQRRSNRDLKLGGLLQYIRDFDEVGRLTTRLNLKYNYKPTDVESDTWAAHSDASLREQNQTLHNFDPYAMVRFQSKAWNGFKFGIEEKYTIEDMSISDTETDFDFNTYSSLTSLSANYSHAWLALDATFRYENFINDIDDHRSGDHDKTYNDWMLSAKATMKLNAKNKFVLSFDRDIARPSYTQLYPFVHIGSSIGVIVVGNSDLGPSKNSQVKGSYTYSGKHWTLTHSLAYKRITDDISQISSYDEASQRSVKTWINDARYSYLRYAAEGEVRYGLFSMTMGFHSQRLDYAGEKVSSDRAWSYSFKARPQFELPKGWTLATVLLYTGRETHRYYYNRPTFYWSFRAVKQIGQWAMYAFVQDILQPDRKQILTNTDYDMTTVTKPNSRCLIVGCSYTF
;
A
#
# COMPACT_ATOMS: atom_id res chain seq x y z
N MET A 1 36.54 -20.06 0.45
CA MET A 1 36.08 -18.72 0.84
C MET A 1 34.97 -18.14 -0.08
N PRO A 2 33.94 -18.91 -0.45
CA PRO A 2 32.76 -18.37 -1.17
C PRO A 2 31.65 -17.82 -0.25
N ASN A 3 31.63 -18.22 1.04
CA ASN A 3 30.51 -17.92 1.95
C ASN A 3 30.37 -16.45 2.39
N ILE A 4 31.42 -15.64 2.31
CA ILE A 4 31.37 -14.22 2.70
C ILE A 4 30.61 -13.37 1.67
N TYR A 5 30.54 -13.80 0.43
CA TYR A 5 29.84 -13.07 -0.64
C TYR A 5 28.32 -13.26 -0.56
N TYR A 6 27.86 -14.41 -0.11
CA TYR A 6 26.43 -14.72 0.10
C TYR A 6 25.89 -14.04 1.35
N MET A 7 26.62 -14.08 2.47
CA MET A 7 26.23 -13.32 3.69
C MET A 7 26.12 -11.80 3.42
N ARG A 8 26.98 -11.24 2.55
CA ARG A 8 26.85 -9.83 2.14
C ARG A 8 25.58 -9.55 1.35
N ARG A 9 25.10 -10.47 0.52
CA ARG A 9 23.85 -10.28 -0.24
C ARG A 9 22.61 -10.39 0.63
N ILE A 10 22.56 -11.32 1.57
CA ILE A 10 21.41 -11.47 2.49
C ILE A 10 21.39 -10.30 3.50
N GLY A 11 22.51 -9.93 4.09
CA GLY A 11 22.62 -8.73 4.93
C GLY A 11 22.25 -7.45 4.17
N THR A 12 22.57 -7.36 2.87
CA THR A 12 22.18 -6.22 2.02
C THR A 12 20.69 -6.23 1.69
N ILE A 13 20.05 -7.38 1.51
CA ILE A 13 18.61 -7.50 1.22
C ILE A 13 17.78 -7.16 2.47
N VAL A 14 18.16 -7.68 3.64
CA VAL A 14 17.48 -7.34 4.91
C VAL A 14 17.76 -5.90 5.32
N PHE A 15 18.96 -5.40 5.07
CA PHE A 15 19.31 -3.99 5.27
C PHE A 15 18.57 -3.07 4.28
N LEU A 16 18.36 -3.49 3.03
CA LEU A 16 17.50 -2.80 2.05
C LEU A 16 16.01 -2.85 2.45
N ALA A 17 15.52 -3.96 2.99
CA ALA A 17 14.14 -4.09 3.46
C ALA A 17 13.87 -3.19 4.68
N GLY A 18 14.72 -3.23 5.70
CA GLY A 18 14.63 -2.32 6.85
C GLY A 18 14.82 -0.85 6.48
N THR A 19 15.60 -0.55 5.45
CA THR A 19 15.83 0.82 4.99
C THR A 19 14.80 1.32 3.99
N LEU A 20 14.14 0.44 3.22
CA LEU A 20 12.99 0.80 2.38
C LEU A 20 11.76 1.14 3.22
N GLY A 21 11.54 0.46 4.35
CA GLY A 21 10.51 0.82 5.34
C GLY A 21 10.71 2.22 5.93
N LEU A 22 11.94 2.68 6.09
CA LEU A 22 12.25 4.02 6.59
C LEU A 22 12.02 5.15 5.54
N PHE A 23 11.97 4.82 4.24
CA PHE A 23 11.79 5.81 3.19
C PHE A 23 10.32 6.05 2.79
N GLY A 24 9.38 5.24 3.30
CA GLY A 24 7.94 5.27 2.93
C GLY A 24 7.06 6.17 3.80
N THR A 25 7.48 6.56 5.00
CA THR A 25 6.55 7.00 6.05
C THR A 25 6.03 8.44 5.98
N ALA A 26 6.48 9.27 5.08
CA ALA A 26 6.08 10.69 5.06
C ALA A 26 4.87 11.03 4.18
N GLY A 27 4.33 10.09 3.41
CA GLY A 27 3.27 10.42 2.46
C GLY A 27 2.15 9.38 2.26
N LEU A 28 2.22 8.21 2.92
CA LEU A 28 1.55 7.00 2.44
C LEU A 28 0.84 6.24 3.57
N ARG A 29 -0.03 6.89 4.34
CA ARG A 29 -0.70 6.26 5.49
C ARG A 29 -1.62 5.07 5.16
N ALA A 30 -2.07 4.90 3.93
CA ALA A 30 -2.84 3.73 3.48
C ALA A 30 -1.99 2.70 2.72
N GLN A 31 -0.80 3.08 2.22
CA GLN A 31 0.08 2.19 1.44
C GLN A 31 1.18 1.51 2.29
N ASP A 32 1.51 2.04 3.48
CA ASP A 32 2.62 1.52 4.29
C ASP A 32 2.29 0.19 4.97
N THR A 33 1.04 -0.02 5.38
CA THR A 33 0.55 -1.33 5.84
C THR A 33 0.62 -2.37 4.72
N ASP A 34 0.34 -1.97 3.49
CA ASP A 34 0.49 -2.81 2.31
C ASP A 34 1.96 -3.11 1.98
N GLU A 35 2.89 -2.20 2.25
CA GLU A 35 4.30 -2.38 1.89
C GLU A 35 5.04 -3.27 2.90
N PHE A 36 4.71 -3.20 4.18
CA PHE A 36 5.22 -4.16 5.16
C PHE A 36 4.57 -5.54 4.99
N GLN A 37 3.27 -5.60 4.71
CA GLN A 37 2.60 -6.84 4.29
C GLN A 37 3.16 -7.34 2.95
N ARG A 38 3.57 -6.46 2.03
CA ARG A 38 4.33 -6.81 0.82
C ARG A 38 5.74 -7.28 1.13
N ILE A 39 6.41 -6.75 2.15
CA ILE A 39 7.74 -7.20 2.59
C ILE A 39 7.62 -8.52 3.35
N ALA A 40 6.69 -8.65 4.28
CA ALA A 40 6.35 -9.91 4.92
C ALA A 40 5.84 -10.94 3.87
N LYS A 41 5.03 -10.50 2.91
CA LYS A 41 4.60 -11.30 1.78
C LYS A 41 5.77 -11.64 0.84
N ARG A 42 6.71 -10.75 0.58
CA ARG A 42 7.93 -11.05 -0.17
C ARG A 42 8.86 -11.97 0.59
N ILE A 43 9.01 -11.82 1.89
CA ILE A 43 9.75 -12.78 2.73
C ILE A 43 9.02 -14.12 2.74
N MET A 44 7.70 -14.14 2.74
CA MET A 44 6.90 -15.38 2.69
C MET A 44 6.76 -15.97 1.27
N ASP A 45 6.81 -15.14 0.20
CA ASP A 45 6.60 -15.56 -1.20
C ASP A 45 7.89 -15.61 -2.04
N ALA A 46 8.97 -14.93 -1.66
CA ALA A 46 10.10 -14.62 -2.53
C ALA A 46 11.35 -15.48 -2.34
N TYR A 47 11.34 -16.39 -1.37
CA TYR A 47 12.39 -17.39 -1.33
C TYR A 47 12.03 -18.50 -2.31
N ASP A 48 12.82 -18.65 -3.34
CA ASP A 48 12.97 -19.92 -4.02
C ASP A 48 13.75 -20.85 -3.04
N VAL A 49 13.03 -21.29 -2.01
CA VAL A 49 13.55 -22.10 -0.89
C VAL A 49 14.28 -23.34 -1.43
N GLY A 50 13.95 -23.76 -2.67
CA GLY A 50 14.62 -24.87 -3.35
C GLY A 50 16.10 -24.63 -3.59
N GLU A 51 16.52 -23.40 -3.95
CA GLU A 51 17.95 -23.13 -4.17
C GLU A 51 18.76 -23.04 -2.86
N GLU A 52 18.17 -22.56 -1.76
CA GLU A 52 18.86 -22.50 -0.47
C GLU A 52 18.96 -23.88 0.22
N LEU A 53 17.92 -24.70 0.12
CA LEU A 53 17.91 -26.04 0.69
C LEU A 53 18.71 -27.06 -0.16
N ASP A 54 18.90 -26.82 -1.46
CA ASP A 54 19.77 -27.65 -2.31
C ASP A 54 21.27 -27.45 -1.98
N HIS A 55 21.66 -26.35 -1.32
CA HIS A 55 22.99 -26.14 -0.78
C HIS A 55 23.05 -26.61 0.68
N LYS A 56 23.05 -27.92 0.90
CA LYS A 56 23.18 -28.55 2.23
C LYS A 56 24.46 -28.05 2.92
N PRO A 57 24.36 -27.25 4.00
CA PRO A 57 25.52 -27.01 4.83
C PRO A 57 25.81 -28.28 5.65
N ASP A 58 27.07 -28.67 5.70
CA ASP A 58 27.53 -29.80 6.53
C ASP A 58 27.38 -29.57 8.05
N SER A 59 26.86 -28.40 8.45
CA SER A 59 26.66 -27.98 9.84
C SER A 59 25.41 -27.11 9.98
N SER A 60 24.82 -27.08 11.17
CA SER A 60 23.73 -26.15 11.49
C SER A 60 24.23 -24.71 11.45
N HIS A 61 23.48 -23.83 10.82
CA HIS A 61 23.75 -22.40 10.78
C HIS A 61 22.61 -21.62 11.43
N VAL A 62 22.98 -20.70 12.33
CA VAL A 62 22.09 -19.70 12.90
C VAL A 62 22.59 -18.35 12.47
N TYR A 63 21.74 -17.56 11.84
CA TYR A 63 22.04 -16.17 11.55
C TYR A 63 20.83 -15.31 11.86
N GLY A 64 21.07 -14.07 12.16
CA GLY A 64 19.99 -13.19 12.55
C GLY A 64 20.44 -11.75 12.67
N GLY A 65 19.53 -10.92 13.10
CA GLY A 65 19.83 -9.52 13.34
C GLY A 65 18.81 -8.88 14.25
N ALA A 66 19.26 -7.85 14.92
CA ALA A 66 18.43 -6.99 15.76
C ALA A 66 18.59 -5.54 15.31
N TYR A 67 17.54 -4.79 15.43
CA TYR A 67 17.46 -3.39 15.07
C TYR A 67 16.76 -2.61 16.18
N LEU A 68 17.30 -1.45 16.53
CA LEU A 68 16.69 -0.50 17.46
C LEU A 68 16.79 0.90 16.87
N GLY A 69 15.65 1.56 16.70
CA GLY A 69 15.57 2.95 16.27
C GLY A 69 14.70 3.76 17.20
N ALA A 70 15.04 5.04 17.32
CA ALA A 70 14.24 6.02 18.03
C ALA A 70 14.25 7.34 17.28
N SER A 71 13.19 8.14 17.43
CA SER A 71 13.08 9.43 16.78
C SER A 71 12.75 10.56 17.75
N SER A 72 13.08 11.79 17.34
CA SER A 72 12.82 13.00 18.13
C SER A 72 11.32 13.31 18.32
N ASN A 73 10.43 12.67 17.56
CA ASN A 73 8.97 12.80 17.70
C ASN A 73 8.33 11.61 18.44
N GLY A 74 9.09 10.95 19.32
CA GLY A 74 8.55 9.90 20.19
C GLY A 74 8.34 8.54 19.53
N ARG A 75 8.94 8.27 18.34
CA ARG A 75 8.87 6.97 17.70
C ARG A 75 9.96 6.03 18.21
N ALA A 76 9.62 4.78 18.50
CA ALA A 76 10.54 3.71 18.82
C ALA A 76 10.24 2.48 17.96
N MET A 77 11.29 1.85 17.41
CA MET A 77 11.16 0.78 16.41
C MET A 77 12.14 -0.37 16.70
N PRO A 78 11.92 -1.17 17.76
CA PRO A 78 12.68 -2.40 17.95
C PRO A 78 12.21 -3.47 16.96
N SER A 79 13.14 -4.19 16.36
CA SER A 79 12.85 -5.35 15.53
C SER A 79 13.99 -6.36 15.55
N GLY A 80 13.68 -7.61 15.23
CA GLY A 80 14.69 -8.65 15.12
C GLY A 80 14.20 -9.81 14.29
N TYR A 81 15.14 -10.56 13.74
CA TYR A 81 14.88 -11.81 13.05
C TYR A 81 15.93 -12.84 13.37
N VAL A 82 15.56 -14.10 13.31
CA VAL A 82 16.46 -15.23 13.39
C VAL A 82 16.11 -16.25 12.33
N THR A 83 17.13 -16.80 11.70
CA THR A 83 17.01 -17.90 10.75
C THR A 83 17.90 -19.05 11.23
N TYR A 84 17.31 -20.24 11.29
CA TYR A 84 18.00 -21.48 11.61
C TYR A 84 17.92 -22.40 10.41
N LEU A 85 19.06 -22.83 9.91
CA LEU A 85 19.19 -23.76 8.80
C LEU A 85 19.95 -24.99 9.30
N LYS A 86 19.37 -26.18 9.15
CA LYS A 86 20.00 -27.46 9.44
C LYS A 86 19.44 -28.52 8.53
N ASP A 87 20.33 -29.26 7.85
CA ASP A 87 19.95 -30.34 6.94
C ASP A 87 18.86 -29.95 5.95
N ASN A 88 17.65 -30.43 6.18
CA ASN A 88 16.49 -30.24 5.31
C ASN A 88 15.46 -29.25 5.93
N LEU A 89 15.86 -28.51 6.98
CA LEU A 89 14.97 -27.66 7.75
C LEU A 89 15.45 -26.22 7.70
N LEU A 90 14.56 -25.28 7.33
CA LEU A 90 14.77 -23.85 7.42
C LEU A 90 13.66 -23.24 8.27
N LEU A 91 14.02 -22.66 9.40
CA LEU A 91 13.12 -21.90 10.26
C LEU A 91 13.51 -20.43 10.22
N THR A 92 12.55 -19.56 9.91
CA THR A 92 12.75 -18.11 9.97
C THR A 92 11.67 -17.50 10.86
N SER A 93 12.07 -16.67 11.82
CA SER A 93 11.16 -15.93 12.69
C SER A 93 11.55 -14.46 12.71
N GLN A 94 10.57 -13.58 12.74
CA GLN A 94 10.74 -12.13 12.79
C GLN A 94 9.74 -11.52 13.76
N LEU A 95 10.21 -10.52 14.51
CA LEU A 95 9.40 -9.65 15.35
C LEU A 95 9.73 -8.21 15.02
N SER A 96 8.71 -7.36 14.87
CA SER A 96 8.89 -5.91 14.79
C SER A 96 7.84 -5.20 15.64
N VAL A 97 8.24 -4.09 16.23
CA VAL A 97 7.38 -3.22 17.02
C VAL A 97 7.60 -1.79 16.55
N ASP A 98 6.54 -1.01 16.45
CA ASP A 98 6.58 0.40 16.08
C ASP A 98 5.65 1.19 17.00
N PHE A 99 6.22 2.13 17.75
CA PHE A 99 5.47 3.09 18.56
C PHE A 99 5.69 4.47 17.97
N SER A 100 4.64 5.21 17.70
CA SER A 100 4.76 6.58 17.21
C SER A 100 3.67 7.49 17.73
N GLU A 101 4.03 8.77 17.90
CA GLU A 101 3.09 9.85 18.20
C GLU A 101 3.24 10.93 17.13
N LEU A 102 2.14 11.37 16.55
CA LEU A 102 2.14 12.39 15.51
C LEU A 102 1.07 13.44 15.81
N ASN A 103 1.50 14.68 15.83
CA ASN A 103 0.59 15.84 15.86
C ASN A 103 0.47 16.42 14.45
N THR A 104 -0.76 16.74 14.03
CA THR A 104 -1.09 17.28 12.71
C THR A 104 -2.08 18.42 12.88
N GLU A 105 -1.74 19.60 12.38
CA GLU A 105 -2.68 20.71 12.23
C GLU A 105 -3.32 20.63 10.85
N LYS A 106 -4.62 20.81 10.79
CA LYS A 106 -5.40 20.82 9.56
C LYS A 106 -6.36 22.00 9.56
N SER A 107 -6.42 22.74 8.48
CA SER A 107 -7.44 23.76 8.26
C SER A 107 -8.16 23.51 6.93
N VAL A 108 -9.47 23.70 6.94
CA VAL A 108 -10.34 23.55 5.78
C VAL A 108 -11.16 24.82 5.65
N SER A 109 -10.97 25.56 4.55
CA SER A 109 -11.82 26.68 4.15
C SER A 109 -12.77 26.20 3.07
N THR A 110 -14.06 26.47 3.23
CA THR A 110 -15.10 26.13 2.26
C THR A 110 -15.90 27.39 1.95
N ASP A 111 -15.91 27.77 0.69
CA ASP A 111 -16.65 28.92 0.17
C ASP A 111 -17.81 28.38 -0.68
N PHE A 112 -19.04 28.52 -0.18
CA PHE A 112 -20.25 28.03 -0.86
C PHE A 112 -20.69 29.00 -1.96
N LYS A 113 -21.21 28.49 -3.05
CA LYS A 113 -21.73 29.34 -4.16
C LYS A 113 -22.99 30.10 -3.77
N THR A 114 -23.62 29.72 -2.66
CA THR A 114 -24.75 30.43 -2.03
C THR A 114 -24.32 31.70 -1.29
N GLY A 115 -23.01 31.94 -1.10
CA GLY A 115 -22.47 33.07 -0.35
C GLY A 115 -22.11 32.76 1.10
N ALA A 116 -22.43 31.56 1.60
CA ALA A 116 -21.97 31.10 2.92
C ALA A 116 -20.48 30.78 2.89
N ASP A 117 -19.79 30.93 4.02
CA ASP A 117 -18.41 30.52 4.19
C ASP A 117 -18.22 29.69 5.46
N ARG A 118 -17.19 28.87 5.47
CA ARG A 118 -16.84 28.05 6.64
C ARG A 118 -15.34 27.84 6.75
N LEU A 119 -14.81 28.07 7.93
CA LEU A 119 -13.44 27.75 8.30
C LEU A 119 -13.45 26.70 9.41
N THR A 120 -12.84 25.56 9.15
CA THR A 120 -12.66 24.48 10.13
C THR A 120 -11.17 24.36 10.44
N SER A 121 -10.79 24.40 11.71
CA SER A 121 -9.42 24.21 12.18
C SER A 121 -9.38 23.03 13.14
N SER A 122 -8.56 22.04 12.86
CA SER A 122 -8.42 20.83 13.67
C SER A 122 -6.98 20.63 14.12
N ASN A 123 -6.81 20.23 15.37
CA ASN A 123 -5.56 19.69 15.89
C ASN A 123 -5.74 18.18 16.15
N ILE A 124 -4.92 17.37 15.50
CA ILE A 124 -5.09 15.92 15.45
C ILE A 124 -3.84 15.27 16.07
N LEU A 125 -4.01 14.64 17.22
CA LEU A 125 -2.99 13.82 17.86
C LEU A 125 -3.27 12.35 17.54
N THR A 126 -2.30 11.71 16.89
CA THR A 126 -2.38 10.27 16.58
C THR A 126 -1.29 9.53 17.35
N LYS A 127 -1.68 8.56 18.16
CA LYS A 127 -0.78 7.60 18.82
C LYS A 127 -0.97 6.25 18.15
N TYR A 128 0.14 5.67 17.75
CA TYR A 128 0.19 4.44 16.98
C TYR A 128 1.11 3.43 17.65
N GLU A 129 0.61 2.22 17.80
CA GLU A 129 1.35 1.07 18.30
C GLU A 129 1.11 -0.09 17.32
N LYS A 130 2.16 -0.67 16.81
CA LYS A 130 2.10 -1.83 15.93
C LYS A 130 3.09 -2.89 16.38
N GLN A 131 2.64 -4.14 16.38
CA GLN A 131 3.45 -5.32 16.64
C GLN A 131 3.20 -6.33 15.53
N ASP A 132 4.24 -6.79 14.87
CA ASP A 132 4.17 -7.83 13.85
C ASP A 132 5.09 -8.98 14.26
N PHE A 133 4.54 -10.17 14.29
CA PHE A 133 5.28 -11.41 14.46
C PHE A 133 5.02 -12.33 13.27
N SER A 134 6.05 -12.93 12.72
CA SER A 134 5.92 -13.97 11.71
C SER A 134 6.93 -15.07 11.92
N THR A 135 6.51 -16.29 11.66
CA THR A 135 7.40 -17.45 11.64
C THR A 135 7.05 -18.35 10.47
N ARG A 136 8.08 -18.95 9.87
CA ARG A 136 7.96 -19.85 8.74
C ARG A 136 8.92 -21.00 8.92
N LEU A 137 8.40 -22.21 8.74
CA LEU A 137 9.14 -23.46 8.73
C LEU A 137 9.03 -24.09 7.33
N ASP A 138 10.17 -24.29 6.68
CA ASP A 138 10.27 -25.04 5.43
C ASP A 138 11.01 -26.34 5.71
N TYR A 139 10.43 -27.46 5.25
CA TYR A 139 10.98 -28.79 5.40
C TYR A 139 11.05 -29.49 4.04
N GLN A 140 12.25 -29.93 3.67
CA GLN A 140 12.53 -30.63 2.42
C GLN A 140 12.90 -32.10 2.69
N PRO A 141 11.93 -33.02 2.82
CA PRO A 141 12.22 -34.43 3.12
C PRO A 141 13.04 -35.12 2.03
N THR A 142 12.80 -34.76 0.79
CA THR A 142 13.53 -35.25 -0.38
C THR A 142 13.74 -34.14 -1.39
N LYS A 143 14.72 -34.31 -2.28
CA LYS A 143 14.92 -33.37 -3.39
C LYS A 143 13.62 -33.19 -4.19
N GLY A 144 13.22 -31.95 -4.41
CA GLY A 144 12.00 -31.60 -5.15
C GLY A 144 10.70 -31.69 -4.34
N GLN A 145 10.74 -31.93 -3.01
CA GLN A 145 9.55 -31.85 -2.16
C GLN A 145 9.78 -30.83 -1.05
N ILE A 146 8.90 -29.84 -0.91
CA ILE A 146 8.97 -28.83 0.15
C ILE A 146 7.62 -28.72 0.82
N PHE A 147 7.62 -28.81 2.15
CA PHE A 147 6.48 -28.50 3.00
C PHE A 147 6.77 -27.18 3.72
N THR A 148 5.83 -26.24 3.66
CA THR A 148 5.92 -24.96 4.34
C THR A 148 4.77 -24.81 5.31
N ILE A 149 5.08 -24.40 6.54
CA ILE A 149 4.11 -23.92 7.54
C ILE A 149 4.51 -22.49 7.90
N GLY A 150 3.56 -21.55 7.82
CA GLY A 150 3.77 -20.16 8.21
C GLY A 150 2.70 -19.69 9.17
N LEU A 151 3.09 -18.86 10.11
CA LEU A 151 2.19 -18.13 11.03
C LEU A 151 2.53 -16.65 10.97
N LEU A 152 1.49 -15.82 10.99
CA LEU A 152 1.57 -14.37 11.03
C LEU A 152 0.63 -13.87 12.12
N GLU A 153 1.12 -12.98 12.94
CA GLU A 153 0.32 -12.19 13.88
C GLU A 153 0.68 -10.72 13.69
N SER A 154 -0.33 -9.87 13.57
CA SER A 154 -0.15 -8.43 13.52
C SER A 154 -1.18 -7.78 14.43
N PHE A 155 -0.71 -6.99 15.36
CA PHE A 155 -1.54 -6.15 16.23
C PHE A 155 -1.24 -4.69 15.93
N ASP A 156 -2.30 -3.91 15.72
CA ASP A 156 -2.25 -2.49 15.44
C ASP A 156 -3.24 -1.76 16.36
N HIS A 157 -2.75 -0.78 17.10
CA HIS A 157 -3.58 0.06 17.96
C HIS A 157 -3.35 1.53 17.61
N ASN A 158 -4.37 2.15 17.07
CA ASN A 158 -4.35 3.54 16.66
C ASN A 158 -5.35 4.35 17.48
N ARG A 159 -4.86 5.31 18.26
CA ARG A 159 -5.66 6.27 19.02
C ARG A 159 -5.54 7.63 18.36
N VAL A 160 -6.67 8.22 18.04
CA VAL A 160 -6.74 9.56 17.45
C VAL A 160 -7.58 10.44 18.39
N SER A 161 -7.01 11.57 18.77
CA SER A 161 -7.74 12.65 19.43
C SER A 161 -7.74 13.84 18.49
N GLU A 162 -8.91 14.31 18.13
CA GLU A 162 -9.10 15.48 17.25
C GLU A 162 -9.92 16.52 18.00
N SER A 163 -9.36 17.71 18.14
CA SER A 163 -10.10 18.89 18.61
C SER A 163 -10.31 19.84 17.44
N THR A 164 -11.55 20.25 17.21
CA THR A 164 -11.93 21.05 16.04
C THR A 164 -12.73 22.27 16.46
N ILE A 165 -12.39 23.39 15.85
CA ILE A 165 -13.15 24.63 15.90
C ILE A 165 -13.68 24.90 14.50
N ARG A 166 -14.96 25.13 14.39
CA ARG A 166 -15.64 25.48 13.15
C ARG A 166 -16.28 26.85 13.30
N ASN A 167 -15.89 27.78 12.46
CA ASN A 167 -16.48 29.11 12.35
C ASN A 167 -17.08 29.28 10.96
N GLY A 168 -18.23 29.91 10.85
CA GLY A 168 -18.86 30.15 9.55
C GLY A 168 -19.93 31.22 9.60
N HIS A 169 -20.33 31.71 8.43
CA HIS A 169 -21.47 32.59 8.22
C HIS A 169 -22.45 31.89 7.27
N GLU A 170 -23.74 31.99 7.56
CA GLU A 170 -24.77 31.63 6.60
C GLU A 170 -24.91 32.70 5.51
N ALA A 171 -25.50 32.32 4.36
CA ALA A 171 -25.54 33.13 3.14
C ALA A 171 -26.10 34.55 3.31
N ASP A 172 -26.99 34.76 4.24
CA ASP A 172 -27.66 36.04 4.50
C ASP A 172 -27.48 36.55 5.94
N SER A 173 -26.58 35.94 6.71
CA SER A 173 -26.32 36.27 8.11
C SER A 173 -25.01 37.02 8.27
N THR A 174 -25.01 38.05 9.09
CA THR A 174 -23.81 38.73 9.59
C THR A 174 -23.31 38.13 10.90
N GLU A 175 -24.04 37.18 11.48
CA GLU A 175 -23.65 36.51 12.71
C GLU A 175 -22.74 35.33 12.41
N GLN A 176 -21.60 35.29 13.11
CA GLN A 176 -20.66 34.19 13.04
C GLN A 176 -21.11 33.08 14.00
N GLU A 177 -21.33 31.89 13.46
CA GLU A 177 -21.54 30.70 14.27
C GLU A 177 -20.23 30.00 14.57
N SER A 178 -20.06 29.58 15.83
CA SER A 178 -18.86 28.85 16.28
C SER A 178 -19.28 27.54 16.93
N PHE A 179 -18.70 26.44 16.43
CA PHE A 179 -18.88 25.11 16.97
C PHE A 179 -17.54 24.55 17.44
N TYR A 180 -17.57 23.87 18.56
CA TYR A 180 -16.44 23.11 19.11
C TYR A 180 -16.78 21.63 19.08
N GLU A 181 -15.84 20.81 18.72
CA GLU A 181 -16.00 19.37 18.73
C GLU A 181 -14.70 18.71 19.16
N GLU A 182 -14.78 17.81 20.13
CA GLU A 182 -13.70 16.87 20.47
C GLU A 182 -14.11 15.47 20.06
N GLN A 183 -13.26 14.80 19.31
CA GLN A 183 -13.44 13.41 18.93
C GLN A 183 -12.27 12.57 19.40
N ARG A 184 -12.57 11.46 20.04
CA ARG A 184 -11.61 10.44 20.41
C ARG A 184 -11.99 9.16 19.71
N ARG A 185 -11.00 8.53 19.09
CA ARG A 185 -11.17 7.27 18.38
C ARG A 185 -10.09 6.31 18.79
N SER A 186 -10.47 5.07 19.08
CA SER A 186 -9.58 3.96 19.34
C SER A 186 -9.88 2.84 18.37
N ASN A 187 -8.93 2.52 17.51
CA ASN A 187 -9.01 1.38 16.60
C ASN A 187 -7.99 0.35 17.06
N ARG A 188 -8.44 -0.88 17.25
CA ARG A 188 -7.56 -2.04 17.46
C ARG A 188 -7.74 -2.95 16.25
N ASP A 189 -6.67 -3.51 15.73
CA ASP A 189 -6.69 -4.38 14.56
C ASP A 189 -5.79 -5.58 14.84
N LEU A 190 -6.40 -6.75 15.07
CA LEU A 190 -5.70 -8.02 15.27
C LEU A 190 -5.84 -8.85 14.00
N LYS A 191 -4.73 -9.16 13.37
CA LYS A 191 -4.65 -10.01 12.18
C LYS A 191 -3.90 -11.28 12.52
N LEU A 192 -4.52 -12.40 12.24
CA LEU A 192 -3.92 -13.73 12.35
C LEU A 192 -3.83 -14.36 10.96
N GLY A 193 -2.70 -14.96 10.64
CA GLY A 193 -2.48 -15.62 9.36
C GLY A 193 -1.88 -17.02 9.53
N GLY A 194 -2.35 -17.97 8.75
CA GLY A 194 -1.81 -19.32 8.65
C GLY A 194 -1.53 -19.68 7.19
N LEU A 195 -0.36 -20.27 6.93
CA LEU A 195 0.05 -20.75 5.61
C LEU A 195 0.41 -22.22 5.70
N LEU A 196 -0.20 -23.05 4.86
CA LEU A 196 0.25 -24.39 4.56
C LEU A 196 0.55 -24.49 3.06
N GLN A 197 1.74 -24.93 2.70
CA GLN A 197 2.13 -25.07 1.31
C GLN A 197 2.85 -26.38 1.10
N TYR A 198 2.56 -27.03 -0.01
CA TYR A 198 3.30 -28.19 -0.50
C TYR A 198 3.75 -27.91 -1.93
N ILE A 199 5.02 -28.13 -2.20
CA ILE A 199 5.63 -28.04 -3.53
C ILE A 199 6.23 -29.40 -3.86
N ARG A 200 5.96 -29.88 -5.08
CA ARG A 200 6.59 -31.07 -5.62
C ARG A 200 7.08 -30.83 -7.04
N ASP A 201 8.37 -31.01 -7.23
CA ASP A 201 8.99 -31.05 -8.54
C ASP A 201 8.97 -32.49 -9.08
N PHE A 202 8.42 -32.65 -10.29
CA PHE A 202 8.47 -33.89 -11.08
C PHE A 202 9.56 -33.67 -12.13
N ASP A 203 10.70 -34.29 -11.94
CA ASP A 203 11.96 -34.01 -12.64
C ASP A 203 11.87 -33.69 -14.13
N GLU A 204 10.99 -34.32 -14.88
CA GLU A 204 10.86 -34.11 -16.33
C GLU A 204 9.52 -33.50 -16.76
N VAL A 205 8.54 -33.42 -15.87
CA VAL A 205 7.17 -32.99 -16.20
C VAL A 205 6.92 -31.55 -15.78
N GLY A 206 7.28 -31.18 -14.56
CA GLY A 206 7.00 -29.85 -14.03
C GLY A 206 6.88 -29.80 -12.53
N ARG A 207 6.30 -28.73 -12.03
CA ARG A 207 6.13 -28.43 -10.60
C ARG A 207 4.65 -28.29 -10.24
N LEU A 208 4.24 -29.01 -9.20
CA LEU A 208 2.95 -28.84 -8.55
C LEU A 208 3.12 -28.02 -7.28
N THR A 209 2.28 -27.03 -7.08
CA THR A 209 2.20 -26.25 -5.85
C THR A 209 0.76 -26.27 -5.36
N THR A 210 0.57 -26.68 -4.10
CA THR A 210 -0.71 -26.54 -3.41
C THR A 210 -0.53 -25.59 -2.24
N ARG A 211 -1.50 -24.74 -1.97
CA ARG A 211 -1.43 -23.74 -0.90
C ARG A 211 -2.80 -23.60 -0.25
N LEU A 212 -2.82 -23.56 1.07
CA LEU A 212 -3.92 -23.11 1.89
C LEU A 212 -3.44 -21.92 2.70
N ASN A 213 -4.14 -20.81 2.61
CA ASN A 213 -3.87 -19.62 3.39
C ASN A 213 -5.13 -19.30 4.18
N LEU A 214 -4.97 -19.08 5.46
CA LEU A 214 -6.03 -18.69 6.39
C LEU A 214 -5.71 -17.29 6.89
N LYS A 215 -6.67 -16.38 6.83
CA LYS A 215 -6.54 -15.05 7.41
C LYS A 215 -7.77 -14.75 8.24
N TYR A 216 -7.54 -14.17 9.39
CA TYR A 216 -8.57 -13.67 10.26
C TYR A 216 -8.20 -12.26 10.70
N ASN A 217 -9.16 -11.36 10.67
CA ASN A 217 -9.00 -9.99 11.12
C ASN A 217 -10.14 -9.63 12.07
N TYR A 218 -9.78 -9.13 13.24
CA TYR A 218 -10.69 -8.64 14.26
C TYR A 218 -10.36 -7.17 14.55
N LYS A 219 -11.34 -6.28 14.32
CA LYS A 219 -11.12 -4.84 14.42
C LYS A 219 -12.26 -4.13 15.15
N PRO A 220 -12.20 -4.02 16.48
CA PRO A 220 -13.08 -3.12 17.23
C PRO A 220 -12.63 -1.66 17.03
N THR A 221 -13.60 -0.80 16.86
CA THR A 221 -13.43 0.65 16.71
C THR A 221 -14.41 1.34 17.65
N ASP A 222 -13.87 2.13 18.57
CA ASP A 222 -14.62 2.93 19.52
C ASP A 222 -14.47 4.41 19.14
N VAL A 223 -15.57 5.13 19.02
CA VAL A 223 -15.59 6.57 18.75
C VAL A 223 -16.45 7.27 19.77
N GLU A 224 -15.88 8.24 20.44
CA GLU A 224 -16.54 9.16 21.35
C GLU A 224 -16.42 10.56 20.78
N SER A 225 -17.51 11.28 20.67
CA SER A 225 -17.55 12.64 20.12
C SER A 225 -18.41 13.54 20.98
N ASP A 226 -17.79 14.57 21.52
CA ASP A 226 -18.45 15.65 22.24
C ASP A 226 -18.58 16.87 21.33
N THR A 227 -19.78 17.34 21.10
CA THR A 227 -20.04 18.51 20.26
C THR A 227 -20.81 19.56 21.07
N TRP A 228 -20.33 20.79 21.05
CA TRP A 228 -21.02 21.93 21.65
C TRP A 228 -20.95 23.17 20.76
N ALA A 229 -22.06 23.86 20.63
CA ALA A 229 -22.14 25.16 20.01
C ALA A 229 -22.00 26.27 21.06
N ALA A 230 -21.68 27.50 20.65
CA ALA A 230 -21.45 28.62 21.57
C ALA A 230 -22.62 28.94 22.50
N HIS A 231 -23.84 28.45 22.20
CA HIS A 231 -25.08 28.70 22.96
C HIS A 231 -25.94 27.45 23.20
N SER A 232 -25.41 26.25 23.05
CA SER A 232 -26.14 24.98 23.28
C SER A 232 -25.37 24.04 24.22
N ASP A 233 -26.11 23.17 24.89
CA ASP A 233 -25.53 22.13 25.72
C ASP A 233 -24.72 21.12 24.87
N ALA A 234 -23.65 20.56 25.44
CA ALA A 234 -22.85 19.54 24.82
C ALA A 234 -23.70 18.29 24.48
N SER A 235 -23.54 17.75 23.29
CA SER A 235 -24.12 16.46 22.93
C SER A 235 -23.02 15.43 22.86
N LEU A 236 -23.08 14.40 23.70
CA LEU A 236 -22.21 13.24 23.64
C LEU A 236 -22.78 12.24 22.62
N ARG A 237 -21.93 11.82 21.70
CA ARG A 237 -22.24 10.71 20.79
C ARG A 237 -21.17 9.64 20.95
N GLU A 238 -21.61 8.47 21.33
CA GLU A 238 -20.77 7.26 21.37
C GLU A 238 -21.16 6.36 20.21
N GLN A 239 -20.18 5.77 19.59
CA GLN A 239 -20.39 4.85 18.49
C GLN A 239 -19.33 3.74 18.55
N ASN A 240 -19.79 2.48 18.59
CA ASN A 240 -18.93 1.32 18.67
C ASN A 240 -19.20 0.43 17.47
N GLN A 241 -18.13 0.04 16.80
CA GLN A 241 -18.21 -0.85 15.65
C GLN A 241 -17.20 -1.99 15.80
N THR A 242 -17.61 -3.18 15.49
CA THR A 242 -16.74 -4.34 15.48
C THR A 242 -16.79 -4.99 14.10
N LEU A 243 -15.61 -5.23 13.52
CA LEU A 243 -15.45 -5.94 12.25
C LEU A 243 -14.77 -7.28 12.53
N HIS A 244 -15.38 -8.33 12.04
CA HIS A 244 -14.79 -9.66 11.89
C HIS A 244 -14.62 -9.95 10.41
N ASN A 245 -13.47 -10.44 10.00
CA ASN A 245 -13.23 -10.87 8.62
C ASN A 245 -12.42 -12.15 8.61
N PHE A 246 -12.94 -13.18 7.97
CA PHE A 246 -12.26 -14.43 7.70
C PHE A 246 -12.07 -14.59 6.19
N ASP A 247 -10.83 -14.55 5.71
CA ASP A 247 -10.45 -14.57 4.29
C ASP A 247 -9.50 -15.76 4.00
N PRO A 248 -10.01 -17.01 3.93
CA PRO A 248 -9.23 -18.17 3.49
C PRO A 248 -9.14 -18.26 1.98
N TYR A 249 -8.03 -18.78 1.47
CA TYR A 249 -7.98 -19.27 0.10
C TYR A 249 -7.24 -20.60 -0.03
N ALA A 250 -7.69 -21.41 -0.99
CA ALA A 250 -7.02 -22.61 -1.44
C ALA A 250 -6.56 -22.43 -2.89
N MET A 251 -5.37 -22.91 -3.22
CA MET A 251 -4.79 -22.79 -4.57
C MET A 251 -4.09 -24.09 -4.95
N VAL A 252 -4.29 -24.51 -6.18
CA VAL A 252 -3.52 -25.58 -6.83
C VAL A 252 -2.94 -25.00 -8.12
N ARG A 253 -1.63 -25.09 -8.29
CA ARG A 253 -0.92 -24.65 -9.49
C ARG A 253 -0.05 -25.77 -10.02
N PHE A 254 -0.14 -26.02 -11.30
CA PHE A 254 0.82 -26.84 -12.04
C PHE A 254 1.56 -25.95 -13.04
N GLN A 255 2.88 -26.12 -13.12
CA GLN A 255 3.73 -25.44 -14.09
C GLN A 255 4.63 -26.48 -14.77
N SER A 256 4.52 -26.60 -16.09
CA SER A 256 5.35 -27.52 -16.86
C SER A 256 6.83 -27.15 -16.82
N LYS A 257 7.71 -28.12 -17.06
CA LYS A 257 9.08 -27.82 -17.44
C LYS A 257 9.13 -27.13 -18.81
N ALA A 258 10.27 -26.53 -19.08
CA ALA A 258 10.53 -25.93 -20.38
C ALA A 258 10.69 -27.02 -21.44
N TRP A 259 9.89 -26.95 -22.51
CA TRP A 259 10.04 -27.76 -23.71
C TRP A 259 10.31 -26.82 -24.90
N ASN A 260 11.49 -26.90 -25.48
CA ASN A 260 11.93 -26.01 -26.57
C ASN A 260 11.71 -24.51 -26.27
N GLY A 261 11.96 -24.09 -25.02
CA GLY A 261 11.74 -22.71 -24.57
C GLY A 261 10.33 -22.38 -24.13
N PHE A 262 9.35 -23.27 -24.32
CA PHE A 262 7.96 -23.07 -23.86
C PHE A 262 7.73 -23.67 -22.46
N LYS A 263 6.97 -22.94 -21.63
CA LYS A 263 6.41 -23.41 -20.37
C LYS A 263 4.94 -23.09 -20.34
N PHE A 264 4.15 -24.00 -19.80
CA PHE A 264 2.71 -23.82 -19.60
C PHE A 264 2.38 -23.94 -18.12
N GLY A 265 1.38 -23.21 -17.67
CA GLY A 265 0.89 -23.31 -16.31
C GLY A 265 -0.62 -23.23 -16.26
N ILE A 266 -1.19 -23.95 -15.32
CA ILE A 266 -2.60 -23.86 -14.93
C ILE A 266 -2.66 -23.64 -13.42
N GLU A 267 -3.54 -22.77 -13.01
CA GLU A 267 -3.79 -22.47 -11.60
C GLU A 267 -5.28 -22.36 -11.39
N GLU A 268 -5.75 -22.99 -10.32
CA GLU A 268 -7.10 -22.81 -9.80
C GLU A 268 -7.00 -22.29 -8.37
N LYS A 269 -7.72 -21.21 -8.08
CA LYS A 269 -7.74 -20.58 -6.78
C LYS A 269 -9.18 -20.33 -6.34
N TYR A 270 -9.53 -20.80 -5.16
CA TYR A 270 -10.80 -20.53 -4.49
C TYR A 270 -10.54 -19.58 -3.31
N THR A 271 -11.30 -18.51 -3.24
CA THR A 271 -11.23 -17.54 -2.13
C THR A 271 -12.63 -17.39 -1.55
N ILE A 272 -12.70 -17.37 -0.24
CA ILE A 272 -13.89 -17.03 0.53
C ILE A 272 -13.53 -15.81 1.34
N GLU A 273 -14.41 -14.83 1.44
CA GLU A 273 -14.33 -13.76 2.41
C GLU A 273 -15.66 -13.72 3.14
N ASP A 274 -15.62 -13.93 4.43
CA ASP A 274 -16.77 -13.88 5.33
C ASP A 274 -16.50 -12.75 6.30
N MET A 275 -17.28 -11.68 6.17
CA MET A 275 -17.11 -10.46 6.93
C MET A 275 -18.42 -10.05 7.57
N SER A 276 -18.39 -9.82 8.86
CA SER A 276 -19.49 -9.20 9.60
C SER A 276 -19.04 -7.90 10.25
N ILE A 277 -19.93 -6.91 10.21
CA ILE A 277 -19.75 -5.62 10.85
C ILE A 277 -20.95 -5.39 11.77
N SER A 278 -20.69 -5.35 13.07
CA SER A 278 -21.70 -4.98 14.07
C SER A 278 -21.47 -3.54 14.50
N ASP A 279 -22.52 -2.75 14.46
CA ASP A 279 -22.56 -1.36 14.92
C ASP A 279 -23.66 -1.21 15.99
N THR A 280 -23.67 -0.11 16.74
CA THR A 280 -24.71 0.20 17.74
C THR A 280 -26.14 0.21 17.18
N GLU A 281 -26.29 0.45 15.88
CA GLU A 281 -27.60 0.58 15.25
C GLU A 281 -27.90 -0.50 14.20
N THR A 282 -26.88 -1.21 13.67
CA THR A 282 -27.05 -2.12 12.53
C THR A 282 -25.98 -3.18 12.46
N ASP A 283 -26.38 -4.33 11.94
CA ASP A 283 -25.48 -5.38 11.51
C ASP A 283 -25.41 -5.41 9.97
N PHE A 284 -24.25 -5.73 9.44
CA PHE A 284 -23.99 -5.81 8.00
C PHE A 284 -23.06 -6.99 7.74
N ASP A 285 -23.54 -7.93 6.91
CA ASP A 285 -22.79 -9.09 6.50
C ASP A 285 -22.39 -8.96 5.03
N PHE A 286 -21.13 -9.27 4.75
CA PHE A 286 -20.53 -9.17 3.43
C PHE A 286 -19.75 -10.45 3.14
N ASN A 287 -20.34 -11.30 2.30
CA ASN A 287 -19.76 -12.57 1.94
C ASN A 287 -19.35 -12.58 0.48
N THR A 288 -18.14 -13.00 0.19
CA THR A 288 -17.69 -13.16 -1.19
C THR A 288 -17.13 -14.56 -1.43
N TYR A 289 -17.43 -15.09 -2.61
CA TYR A 289 -16.92 -16.35 -3.09
C TYR A 289 -16.30 -16.15 -4.47
N SER A 290 -15.04 -16.52 -4.64
CA SER A 290 -14.34 -16.38 -5.93
C SER A 290 -13.67 -17.66 -6.34
N SER A 291 -13.90 -18.05 -7.59
CA SER A 291 -13.15 -19.10 -8.30
C SER A 291 -12.38 -18.44 -9.44
N LEU A 292 -11.06 -18.55 -9.40
CA LEU A 292 -10.15 -17.94 -10.37
C LEU A 292 -9.34 -19.02 -11.06
N THR A 293 -9.64 -19.28 -12.34
CA THR A 293 -8.86 -20.14 -13.22
C THR A 293 -7.84 -19.30 -13.99
N SER A 294 -6.57 -19.68 -13.96
CA SER A 294 -5.49 -19.01 -14.68
C SER A 294 -4.77 -19.98 -15.62
N LEU A 295 -4.60 -19.57 -16.87
CA LEU A 295 -3.80 -20.27 -17.87
C LEU A 295 -2.61 -19.40 -18.23
N SER A 296 -1.39 -19.93 -18.12
CA SER A 296 -0.16 -19.20 -18.45
C SER A 296 0.64 -19.93 -19.52
N ALA A 297 1.25 -19.13 -20.39
CA ALA A 297 2.19 -19.61 -21.39
C ALA A 297 3.42 -18.68 -21.38
N ASN A 298 4.60 -19.26 -21.29
CA ASN A 298 5.86 -18.54 -21.32
C ASN A 298 6.73 -19.13 -22.42
N TYR A 299 7.34 -18.27 -23.22
CA TYR A 299 8.34 -18.65 -24.22
C TYR A 299 9.61 -17.86 -23.98
N SER A 300 10.75 -18.52 -23.97
CA SER A 300 12.05 -17.88 -23.80
C SER A 300 13.05 -18.41 -24.81
N HIS A 301 13.58 -17.50 -25.60
CA HIS A 301 14.68 -17.74 -26.53
C HIS A 301 15.71 -16.63 -26.37
N ALA A 302 16.93 -16.81 -26.86
CA ALA A 302 18.11 -15.96 -26.60
C ALA A 302 17.84 -14.45 -26.51
N TRP A 303 17.09 -13.89 -27.45
CA TRP A 303 16.81 -12.44 -27.52
C TRP A 303 15.35 -12.06 -27.21
N LEU A 304 14.44 -13.05 -27.12
CA LEU A 304 12.99 -12.85 -26.95
C LEU A 304 12.45 -13.68 -25.79
N ALA A 305 11.73 -13.05 -24.88
CA ALA A 305 10.88 -13.73 -23.91
C ALA A 305 9.44 -13.21 -24.03
N LEU A 306 8.49 -14.13 -24.12
CA LEU A 306 7.06 -13.85 -24.17
C LEU A 306 6.39 -14.48 -22.95
N ASP A 307 5.59 -13.73 -22.25
CA ASP A 307 4.79 -14.20 -21.13
C ASP A 307 3.33 -13.82 -21.42
N ALA A 308 2.41 -14.75 -21.27
CA ALA A 308 0.98 -14.49 -21.37
C ALA A 308 0.25 -15.24 -20.26
N THR A 309 -0.72 -14.60 -19.64
CA THR A 309 -1.60 -15.20 -18.63
C THR A 309 -3.02 -14.75 -18.89
N PHE A 310 -3.90 -15.69 -19.16
CA PHE A 310 -5.34 -15.50 -19.21
C PHE A 310 -5.94 -15.94 -17.89
N ARG A 311 -6.84 -15.15 -17.32
CA ARG A 311 -7.55 -15.44 -16.07
C ARG A 311 -9.05 -15.29 -16.29
N TYR A 312 -9.81 -16.22 -15.77
CA TYR A 312 -11.26 -16.16 -15.73
C TYR A 312 -11.71 -16.30 -14.27
N GLU A 313 -12.53 -15.36 -13.83
CA GLU A 313 -13.04 -15.31 -12.47
C GLU A 313 -14.55 -15.36 -12.47
N ASN A 314 -15.10 -16.31 -11.73
CA ASN A 314 -16.48 -16.30 -11.26
C ASN A 314 -16.47 -15.73 -9.83
N PHE A 315 -17.16 -14.65 -9.60
CA PHE A 315 -17.19 -13.94 -8.34
C PHE A 315 -18.64 -13.71 -7.91
N ILE A 316 -18.97 -14.14 -6.71
CA ILE A 316 -20.28 -13.95 -6.09
C ILE A 316 -20.08 -13.01 -4.91
N ASN A 317 -20.92 -11.99 -4.83
CA ASN A 317 -20.98 -11.04 -3.72
C ASN A 317 -22.39 -11.13 -3.12
N ASP A 318 -22.44 -11.57 -1.87
CA ASP A 318 -23.64 -11.72 -1.07
C ASP A 318 -23.58 -10.68 0.06
N ILE A 319 -24.48 -9.70 -0.01
CA ILE A 319 -24.55 -8.60 0.93
C ILE A 319 -25.90 -8.67 1.62
N ASP A 320 -25.88 -8.97 2.92
CA ASP A 320 -27.05 -8.83 3.78
C ASP A 320 -26.99 -7.50 4.53
N ASP A 321 -27.88 -6.61 4.15
CA ASP A 321 -28.15 -5.36 4.84
C ASP A 321 -29.53 -5.45 5.48
N HIS A 322 -29.56 -5.68 6.77
CA HIS A 322 -30.80 -5.87 7.54
C HIS A 322 -31.82 -4.72 7.43
N ARG A 323 -31.47 -3.58 6.80
CA ARG A 323 -32.39 -2.46 6.55
C ARG A 323 -32.90 -2.39 5.11
N SER A 324 -32.04 -2.63 4.11
CA SER A 324 -32.40 -2.51 2.68
C SER A 324 -32.62 -3.85 2.00
N GLY A 325 -32.29 -4.95 2.66
CA GLY A 325 -32.46 -6.33 2.19
C GLY A 325 -31.22 -6.89 1.48
N ASP A 326 -31.34 -8.13 0.99
CA ASP A 326 -30.25 -8.86 0.37
C ASP A 326 -29.93 -8.33 -1.02
N HIS A 327 -28.65 -8.16 -1.30
CA HIS A 327 -28.12 -7.73 -2.59
C HIS A 327 -27.08 -8.72 -3.13
N ASP A 328 -27.57 -9.75 -3.83
CA ASP A 328 -26.69 -10.73 -4.46
C ASP A 328 -26.25 -10.28 -5.84
N LYS A 329 -24.96 -10.29 -6.09
CA LYS A 329 -24.38 -9.99 -7.39
C LYS A 329 -23.39 -11.05 -7.83
N THR A 330 -23.58 -11.60 -9.03
CA THR A 330 -22.64 -12.54 -9.64
C THR A 330 -21.94 -11.86 -10.82
N TYR A 331 -20.62 -11.97 -10.84
CA TYR A 331 -19.79 -11.43 -11.91
C TYR A 331 -18.98 -12.56 -12.56
N ASN A 332 -18.88 -12.50 -13.88
CA ASN A 332 -18.05 -13.38 -14.68
C ASN A 332 -17.11 -12.53 -15.50
N ASP A 333 -15.86 -12.46 -15.08
CA ASP A 333 -14.89 -11.55 -15.64
C ASP A 333 -13.68 -12.28 -16.21
N TRP A 334 -13.12 -11.74 -17.28
CA TRP A 334 -11.86 -12.22 -17.81
C TRP A 334 -10.77 -11.13 -17.73
N MET A 335 -9.58 -11.57 -17.45
CA MET A 335 -8.38 -10.73 -17.33
C MET A 335 -7.29 -11.30 -18.23
N LEU A 336 -6.45 -10.44 -18.78
CA LEU A 336 -5.34 -10.82 -19.64
C LEU A 336 -4.11 -10.01 -19.29
N SER A 337 -3.00 -10.69 -19.09
CA SER A 337 -1.68 -10.08 -18.98
C SER A 337 -0.78 -10.67 -20.06
N ALA A 338 -0.13 -9.82 -20.83
CA ALA A 338 0.81 -10.24 -21.88
C ALA A 338 2.05 -9.34 -21.83
N LYS A 339 3.24 -9.93 -21.96
CA LYS A 339 4.51 -9.22 -21.93
C LYS A 339 5.48 -9.81 -22.92
N ALA A 340 6.08 -8.95 -23.72
CA ALA A 340 7.18 -9.28 -24.61
C ALA A 340 8.45 -8.54 -24.14
N THR A 341 9.52 -9.28 -23.91
CA THR A 341 10.84 -8.74 -23.55
C THR A 341 11.82 -9.07 -24.66
N MET A 342 12.39 -8.04 -25.28
CA MET A 342 13.36 -8.17 -26.35
C MET A 342 14.72 -7.65 -25.88
N LYS A 343 15.72 -8.54 -25.85
CA LYS A 343 17.13 -8.20 -25.60
C LYS A 343 17.79 -7.94 -26.94
N LEU A 344 17.81 -6.67 -27.39
CA LEU A 344 18.40 -6.29 -28.68
C LEU A 344 19.92 -6.56 -28.72
N ASN A 345 20.57 -6.38 -27.57
CA ASN A 345 21.96 -6.76 -27.29
C ASN A 345 22.21 -6.70 -25.77
N ALA A 346 23.46 -6.89 -25.33
CA ALA A 346 23.84 -6.87 -23.91
C ALA A 346 23.51 -5.55 -23.18
N LYS A 347 23.35 -4.45 -23.90
CA LYS A 347 23.12 -3.11 -23.34
C LYS A 347 21.68 -2.63 -23.54
N ASN A 348 20.95 -3.18 -24.48
CA ASN A 348 19.67 -2.64 -24.93
C ASN A 348 18.54 -3.67 -24.74
N LYS A 349 17.53 -3.29 -23.95
CA LYS A 349 16.35 -4.11 -23.69
C LYS A 349 15.08 -3.29 -23.95
N PHE A 350 14.15 -3.87 -24.69
CA PHE A 350 12.81 -3.34 -24.88
C PHE A 350 11.78 -4.28 -24.25
N VAL A 351 10.76 -3.72 -23.59
CA VAL A 351 9.65 -4.47 -23.00
C VAL A 351 8.35 -3.81 -23.45
N LEU A 352 7.44 -4.63 -23.96
CA LEU A 352 6.05 -4.23 -24.23
C LEU A 352 5.14 -5.09 -23.36
N SER A 353 4.21 -4.48 -22.65
CA SER A 353 3.20 -5.21 -21.87
C SER A 353 1.80 -4.67 -22.15
N PHE A 354 0.84 -5.58 -22.03
CA PHE A 354 -0.59 -5.31 -22.00
C PHE A 354 -1.16 -5.99 -20.76
N ASP A 355 -1.96 -5.25 -19.99
CA ASP A 355 -2.65 -5.76 -18.83
C ASP A 355 -4.12 -5.31 -18.88
N ARG A 356 -5.03 -6.26 -18.71
CA ARG A 356 -6.45 -6.04 -18.45
C ARG A 356 -6.79 -6.66 -17.11
N ASP A 357 -7.29 -5.84 -16.19
CA ASP A 357 -7.58 -6.22 -14.81
C ASP A 357 -8.92 -5.63 -14.36
N ILE A 358 -9.49 -6.19 -13.30
CA ILE A 358 -10.76 -5.82 -12.69
C ILE A 358 -10.50 -5.38 -11.25
N ALA A 359 -11.02 -4.22 -10.89
CA ALA A 359 -11.02 -3.74 -9.51
C ALA A 359 -12.45 -3.80 -8.95
N ARG A 360 -12.65 -4.59 -7.91
CA ARG A 360 -13.94 -4.74 -7.25
C ARG A 360 -14.10 -3.70 -6.15
N PRO A 361 -15.34 -3.27 -5.85
CA PRO A 361 -15.57 -2.40 -4.71
C PRO A 361 -15.19 -3.13 -3.42
N SER A 362 -14.60 -2.39 -2.49
CA SER A 362 -14.33 -2.88 -1.13
C SER A 362 -15.58 -2.80 -0.26
N TYR A 363 -15.61 -3.56 0.84
CA TYR A 363 -16.70 -3.47 1.81
C TYR A 363 -16.96 -2.03 2.27
N THR A 364 -15.91 -1.22 2.50
CA THR A 364 -16.06 0.18 2.91
C THR A 364 -16.72 1.06 1.86
N GLN A 365 -16.65 0.68 0.59
CA GLN A 365 -17.33 1.37 -0.51
C GLN A 365 -18.77 0.92 -0.67
N LEU A 366 -19.07 -0.32 -0.26
CA LEU A 366 -20.41 -0.92 -0.33
C LEU A 366 -21.25 -0.66 0.92
N TYR A 367 -20.61 -0.53 2.09
CA TYR A 367 -21.28 -0.36 3.38
C TYR A 367 -22.18 0.89 3.40
N PRO A 368 -23.52 0.74 3.44
CA PRO A 368 -24.47 1.83 3.20
C PRO A 368 -24.67 2.76 4.39
N PHE A 369 -24.02 2.49 5.51
CA PHE A 369 -24.15 3.28 6.73
C PHE A 369 -23.00 4.28 6.89
N VAL A 370 -23.18 5.23 7.80
CA VAL A 370 -22.17 6.24 8.12
C VAL A 370 -20.92 5.55 8.68
N HIS A 371 -19.78 5.72 8.02
CA HIS A 371 -18.51 5.20 8.51
C HIS A 371 -18.13 5.86 9.83
N ILE A 372 -17.87 5.03 10.84
CA ILE A 372 -17.35 5.46 12.12
C ILE A 372 -15.97 6.13 11.92
N GLY A 373 -15.80 7.27 12.56
CA GLY A 373 -14.56 8.04 12.48
C GLY A 373 -14.41 8.82 11.18
N SER A 374 -15.51 9.09 10.46
CA SER A 374 -15.52 10.16 9.46
C SER A 374 -15.06 11.47 10.11
N SER A 375 -14.24 12.24 9.40
CA SER A 375 -13.78 13.55 9.90
C SER A 375 -14.96 14.42 10.27
N ILE A 376 -14.78 15.23 11.30
CA ILE A 376 -15.79 16.19 11.75
C ILE A 376 -16.34 17.01 10.59
N GLY A 377 -17.68 17.10 10.51
CA GLY A 377 -18.38 17.79 9.42
C GLY A 377 -18.38 17.06 8.08
N VAL A 378 -17.92 15.81 8.02
CA VAL A 378 -17.97 14.96 6.84
C VAL A 378 -18.64 13.64 7.19
N ILE A 379 -19.68 13.30 6.46
CA ILE A 379 -20.33 11.99 6.51
C ILE A 379 -19.81 11.17 5.33
N VAL A 380 -19.36 9.96 5.54
CA VAL A 380 -18.98 9.02 4.49
C VAL A 380 -19.96 7.85 4.51
N VAL A 381 -20.63 7.61 3.40
CA VAL A 381 -21.61 6.54 3.24
C VAL A 381 -21.23 5.75 2.00
N GLY A 382 -21.21 4.43 2.10
CA GLY A 382 -20.96 3.55 0.96
C GLY A 382 -22.19 3.47 0.04
N ASN A 383 -22.06 2.69 -1.02
CA ASN A 383 -23.10 2.45 -2.00
C ASN A 383 -23.09 0.97 -2.40
N SER A 384 -24.12 0.23 -1.97
CA SER A 384 -24.27 -1.21 -2.27
C SER A 384 -24.47 -1.51 -3.76
N ASP A 385 -24.85 -0.51 -4.57
CA ASP A 385 -25.07 -0.67 -6.01
C ASP A 385 -23.79 -0.67 -6.87
N LEU A 386 -22.64 -0.44 -6.26
CA LEU A 386 -21.38 -0.40 -7.00
C LEU A 386 -21.07 -1.71 -7.73
N GLY A 387 -20.64 -1.56 -8.97
CA GLY A 387 -20.09 -2.64 -9.79
C GLY A 387 -18.55 -2.56 -9.89
N PRO A 388 -17.92 -3.56 -10.53
CA PRO A 388 -16.47 -3.58 -10.70
C PRO A 388 -15.98 -2.56 -11.74
N SER A 389 -14.85 -1.95 -11.48
CA SER A 389 -14.10 -1.10 -12.40
C SER A 389 -13.20 -1.93 -13.32
N LYS A 390 -13.14 -1.61 -14.59
CA LYS A 390 -12.35 -2.33 -15.59
C LYS A 390 -11.16 -1.50 -16.03
N ASN A 391 -9.96 -2.06 -15.86
CA ASN A 391 -8.69 -1.41 -16.17
C ASN A 391 -8.02 -2.06 -17.37
N SER A 392 -7.55 -1.27 -18.33
CA SER A 392 -6.74 -1.77 -19.45
C SER A 392 -5.53 -0.87 -19.64
N GLN A 393 -4.34 -1.46 -19.72
CA GLN A 393 -3.08 -0.72 -19.83
C GLN A 393 -2.17 -1.33 -20.89
N VAL A 394 -1.59 -0.48 -21.72
CA VAL A 394 -0.44 -0.80 -22.57
C VAL A 394 0.76 -0.02 -22.08
N LYS A 395 1.91 -0.68 -21.92
CA LYS A 395 3.15 -0.03 -21.49
C LYS A 395 4.32 -0.52 -22.35
N GLY A 396 5.04 0.42 -22.94
CA GLY A 396 6.34 0.21 -23.58
C GLY A 396 7.46 0.75 -22.70
N SER A 397 8.57 0.03 -22.59
CA SER A 397 9.76 0.54 -21.92
C SER A 397 11.03 0.13 -22.65
N TYR A 398 11.99 1.05 -22.67
CA TYR A 398 13.32 0.84 -23.24
C TYR A 398 14.36 1.10 -22.15
N THR A 399 15.28 0.16 -21.98
CA THR A 399 16.39 0.27 -21.02
C THR A 399 17.70 0.18 -21.77
N TYR A 400 18.56 1.16 -21.52
CA TYR A 400 19.96 1.13 -21.89
C TYR A 400 20.82 0.94 -20.65
N SER A 401 21.75 -0.03 -20.68
CA SER A 401 22.69 -0.32 -19.59
C SER A 401 24.13 -0.13 -20.07
N GLY A 402 24.74 0.98 -19.67
CA GLY A 402 26.15 1.27 -19.89
C GLY A 402 27.03 0.74 -18.75
N LYS A 403 28.36 1.02 -18.84
CA LYS A 403 29.31 0.60 -17.80
C LYS A 403 29.07 1.29 -16.44
N HIS A 404 28.67 2.56 -16.46
CA HIS A 404 28.54 3.41 -15.27
C HIS A 404 27.14 3.98 -15.10
N TRP A 405 26.21 3.70 -16.02
CA TRP A 405 24.87 4.25 -15.96
C TRP A 405 23.84 3.33 -16.63
N THR A 406 22.66 3.38 -16.10
CA THR A 406 21.49 2.72 -16.67
C THR A 406 20.39 3.77 -16.82
N LEU A 407 19.71 3.76 -17.95
CA LEU A 407 18.61 4.66 -18.23
C LEU A 407 17.44 3.84 -18.75
N THR A 408 16.27 4.04 -18.14
CA THR A 408 15.01 3.42 -18.56
C THR A 408 14.00 4.50 -18.88
N HIS A 409 13.46 4.47 -20.09
CA HIS A 409 12.30 5.25 -20.50
C HIS A 409 11.08 4.34 -20.56
N SER A 410 9.94 4.81 -20.11
CA SER A 410 8.68 4.10 -20.28
C SER A 410 7.54 5.04 -20.64
N LEU A 411 6.65 4.54 -21.50
CA LEU A 411 5.41 5.20 -21.88
C LEU A 411 4.27 4.21 -21.62
N ALA A 412 3.26 4.63 -20.86
CA ALA A 412 2.11 3.83 -20.54
C ALA A 412 0.82 4.60 -20.85
N TYR A 413 -0.11 3.93 -21.50
CA TYR A 413 -1.48 4.40 -21.66
C TYR A 413 -2.40 3.46 -20.90
N LYS A 414 -3.22 4.01 -19.98
CA LYS A 414 -4.22 3.26 -19.22
C LYS A 414 -5.59 3.87 -19.45
N ARG A 415 -6.59 3.01 -19.64
CA ARG A 415 -8.00 3.36 -19.69
C ARG A 415 -8.74 2.64 -18.58
N ILE A 416 -9.58 3.37 -17.88
CA ILE A 416 -10.44 2.87 -16.81
C ILE A 416 -11.88 3.19 -17.21
N THR A 417 -12.75 2.20 -17.09
CA THR A 417 -14.20 2.33 -17.27
C THR A 417 -14.91 1.87 -16.03
N ASP A 418 -16.09 2.42 -15.77
CA ASP A 418 -16.90 2.14 -14.59
C ASP A 418 -16.11 2.40 -13.29
N ASP A 419 -15.29 3.46 -13.28
CA ASP A 419 -14.42 3.79 -12.14
C ASP A 419 -15.22 4.03 -10.87
N ILE A 420 -14.76 3.41 -9.77
CA ILE A 420 -15.35 3.59 -8.44
C ILE A 420 -14.78 4.87 -7.86
N SER A 421 -15.53 5.94 -7.92
CA SER A 421 -15.10 7.27 -7.53
C SER A 421 -15.92 7.79 -6.36
N GLN A 422 -15.23 8.44 -5.41
CA GLN A 422 -15.89 9.15 -4.33
C GLN A 422 -16.35 10.53 -4.83
N ILE A 423 -17.63 10.80 -4.68
CA ILE A 423 -18.21 12.13 -4.88
C ILE A 423 -18.52 12.79 -3.55
N SER A 424 -18.59 14.11 -3.54
CA SER A 424 -18.95 14.89 -2.36
C SER A 424 -20.08 15.83 -2.72
N SER A 425 -21.12 15.83 -1.89
CA SER A 425 -22.23 16.78 -1.90
C SER A 425 -22.33 17.46 -0.55
N TYR A 426 -23.00 18.58 -0.50
CA TYR A 426 -23.31 19.25 0.76
C TYR A 426 -24.79 19.01 1.10
N ASP A 427 -25.03 18.52 2.31
CA ASP A 427 -26.38 18.38 2.83
C ASP A 427 -26.70 19.58 3.72
N GLU A 428 -27.59 20.45 3.24
CA GLU A 428 -27.99 21.67 3.95
C GLU A 428 -28.74 21.38 5.26
N ALA A 429 -29.48 20.25 5.33
CA ALA A 429 -30.27 19.92 6.51
C ALA A 429 -29.38 19.51 7.70
N SER A 430 -28.33 18.72 7.45
CA SER A 430 -27.35 18.33 8.47
C SER A 430 -26.15 19.28 8.55
N GLN A 431 -26.06 20.26 7.66
CA GLN A 431 -24.91 21.14 7.49
C GLN A 431 -23.56 20.39 7.37
N ARG A 432 -23.56 19.23 6.69
CA ARG A 432 -22.40 18.37 6.55
C ARG A 432 -22.08 18.06 5.10
N SER A 433 -20.81 17.86 4.81
CA SER A 433 -20.39 17.31 3.54
C SER A 433 -20.64 15.81 3.54
N VAL A 434 -21.46 15.32 2.62
CA VAL A 434 -21.73 13.90 2.42
C VAL A 434 -20.84 13.38 1.29
N LYS A 435 -20.04 12.37 1.58
CA LYS A 435 -19.22 11.65 0.60
C LYS A 435 -19.82 10.27 0.35
N THR A 436 -19.99 9.93 -0.90
CA THR A 436 -20.43 8.59 -1.32
C THR A 436 -19.64 8.11 -2.52
N TRP A 437 -19.88 6.87 -2.94
CA TRP A 437 -19.16 6.22 -4.02
C TRP A 437 -20.10 5.96 -5.20
N ILE A 438 -19.62 6.13 -6.43
CA ILE A 438 -20.38 5.87 -7.65
C ILE A 438 -19.50 5.24 -8.73
N ASN A 439 -20.13 4.47 -9.63
CA ASN A 439 -19.53 4.02 -10.87
C ASN A 439 -19.96 4.96 -12.00
N ASP A 440 -19.29 6.09 -12.21
CA ASP A 440 -19.74 7.03 -13.23
C ASP A 440 -18.69 7.40 -14.24
N ALA A 441 -17.43 7.01 -14.00
CA ALA A 441 -16.35 7.59 -14.73
C ALA A 441 -15.68 6.66 -15.72
N ARG A 442 -15.44 7.25 -16.85
CA ARG A 442 -14.40 6.81 -17.77
C ARG A 442 -13.26 7.82 -17.71
N TYR A 443 -12.06 7.36 -17.43
CA TYR A 443 -10.88 8.20 -17.58
C TYR A 443 -9.72 7.42 -18.19
N SER A 444 -8.80 8.17 -18.78
CA SER A 444 -7.56 7.62 -19.29
C SER A 444 -6.38 8.46 -18.83
N TYR A 445 -5.23 7.86 -18.74
CA TYR A 445 -4.00 8.60 -18.55
C TYR A 445 -2.88 8.12 -19.47
N LEU A 446 -2.10 9.09 -19.90
CA LEU A 446 -0.82 8.87 -20.55
C LEU A 446 0.28 9.21 -19.56
N ARG A 447 1.13 8.23 -19.22
CA ARG A 447 2.25 8.40 -18.29
C ARG A 447 3.56 8.16 -19.00
N TYR A 448 4.46 9.12 -18.87
CA TYR A 448 5.85 8.96 -19.24
C TYR A 448 6.71 8.92 -17.97
N ALA A 449 7.70 8.00 -17.94
CA ALA A 449 8.69 7.94 -16.89
C ALA A 449 10.09 7.76 -17.50
N ALA A 450 11.05 8.48 -16.94
CA ALA A 450 12.48 8.32 -17.20
C ALA A 450 13.19 8.06 -15.86
N GLU A 451 13.84 6.91 -15.74
CA GLU A 451 14.57 6.50 -14.55
C GLU A 451 16.03 6.26 -14.91
N GLY A 452 16.94 6.80 -14.14
CA GLY A 452 18.37 6.68 -14.35
C GLY A 452 19.12 6.29 -13.08
N GLU A 453 20.15 5.50 -13.27
CA GLU A 453 21.13 5.19 -12.23
C GLU A 453 22.52 5.45 -12.77
N VAL A 454 23.33 6.17 -12.00
CA VAL A 454 24.74 6.44 -12.29
C VAL A 454 25.58 5.92 -11.14
N ARG A 455 26.67 5.21 -11.45
CA ARG A 455 27.66 4.74 -10.47
C ARG A 455 29.07 5.08 -10.96
N TYR A 456 29.78 5.86 -10.17
CA TYR A 456 31.16 6.22 -10.49
C TYR A 456 32.02 6.30 -9.22
N GLY A 457 32.91 5.33 -9.06
CA GLY A 457 33.75 5.22 -7.87
C GLY A 457 32.92 5.10 -6.59
N LEU A 458 33.09 6.07 -5.68
CA LEU A 458 32.37 6.15 -4.39
C LEU A 458 31.00 6.79 -4.50
N PHE A 459 30.64 7.32 -5.67
CA PHE A 459 29.39 8.03 -5.91
C PHE A 459 28.39 7.16 -6.66
N SER A 460 27.15 7.13 -6.19
CA SER A 460 26.01 6.63 -6.95
C SER A 460 24.85 7.61 -6.86
N MET A 461 24.03 7.65 -7.90
CA MET A 461 22.81 8.48 -7.91
C MET A 461 21.72 7.78 -8.69
N THR A 462 20.53 7.68 -8.10
CA THR A 462 19.31 7.34 -8.81
C THR A 462 18.50 8.59 -9.06
N MET A 463 17.94 8.71 -10.27
CA MET A 463 17.07 9.80 -10.67
C MET A 463 15.81 9.25 -11.29
N GLY A 464 14.69 9.94 -11.06
CA GLY A 464 13.42 9.61 -11.68
C GLY A 464 12.67 10.88 -12.06
N PHE A 465 12.15 10.91 -13.26
CA PHE A 465 11.20 11.90 -13.73
C PHE A 465 9.94 11.18 -14.17
N HIS A 466 8.79 11.63 -13.68
CA HIS A 466 7.49 11.13 -14.06
C HIS A 466 6.61 12.29 -14.51
N SER A 467 5.91 12.09 -15.60
CA SER A 467 4.90 13.02 -16.09
C SER A 467 3.64 12.23 -16.46
N GLN A 468 2.49 12.76 -16.09
CA GLN A 468 1.21 12.11 -16.34
C GLN A 468 0.20 13.15 -16.84
N ARG A 469 -0.50 12.81 -17.89
CA ARG A 469 -1.67 13.53 -18.36
C ARG A 469 -2.92 12.71 -18.09
N LEU A 470 -3.88 13.32 -17.45
CA LEU A 470 -5.20 12.75 -17.16
C LEU A 470 -6.23 13.35 -18.09
N ASP A 471 -7.04 12.47 -18.69
CA ASP A 471 -8.20 12.85 -19.48
C ASP A 471 -9.45 12.19 -18.87
N TYR A 472 -10.36 12.99 -18.35
CA TYR A 472 -11.63 12.53 -17.79
C TYR A 472 -12.76 12.72 -18.79
N ALA A 473 -13.70 11.77 -18.81
CA ALA A 473 -14.95 11.87 -19.54
C ALA A 473 -16.13 11.55 -18.62
N GLY A 474 -16.94 12.55 -18.26
CA GLY A 474 -18.10 12.42 -17.37
C GLY A 474 -18.77 13.76 -17.12
N GLU A 475 -20.04 13.76 -16.72
CA GLU A 475 -20.89 14.97 -16.69
C GLU A 475 -20.54 15.99 -15.58
N LYS A 476 -19.76 15.61 -14.55
CA LYS A 476 -19.52 16.46 -13.37
C LYS A 476 -18.07 16.86 -13.13
N VAL A 477 -17.24 16.86 -14.14
CA VAL A 477 -15.82 17.16 -13.98
C VAL A 477 -15.43 18.37 -14.80
N SER A 478 -14.75 19.33 -14.16
CA SER A 478 -14.05 20.37 -14.91
C SER A 478 -13.12 19.68 -15.91
N SER A 479 -13.33 19.92 -17.19
CA SER A 479 -12.63 19.29 -18.31
C SER A 479 -11.14 19.67 -18.43
N ASP A 480 -10.52 20.09 -17.34
CA ASP A 480 -9.15 20.51 -17.34
C ASP A 480 -8.22 19.31 -17.47
N ARG A 481 -7.70 19.17 -18.68
CA ARG A 481 -6.58 18.28 -18.99
C ARG A 481 -5.39 18.66 -18.12
N ALA A 482 -5.18 17.86 -17.07
CA ALA A 482 -4.17 18.22 -16.11
C ALA A 482 -2.92 17.40 -16.31
N TRP A 483 -1.81 18.09 -16.48
CA TRP A 483 -0.49 17.52 -16.38
C TRP A 483 -0.02 17.52 -14.94
N SER A 484 0.41 16.34 -14.47
CA SER A 484 1.14 16.18 -13.22
C SER A 484 2.58 15.75 -13.54
N TYR A 485 3.54 16.18 -12.73
CA TYR A 485 4.93 15.76 -12.89
C TYR A 485 5.64 15.68 -11.55
N SER A 486 6.62 14.80 -11.45
CA SER A 486 7.46 14.66 -10.27
C SER A 486 8.89 14.38 -10.69
N PHE A 487 9.82 14.83 -9.86
CA PHE A 487 11.24 14.57 -9.99
C PHE A 487 11.79 14.05 -8.68
N LYS A 488 12.56 12.95 -8.74
CA LYS A 488 13.24 12.35 -7.59
C LYS A 488 14.72 12.22 -7.88
N ALA A 489 15.55 12.60 -6.91
CA ALA A 489 16.98 12.35 -6.95
C ALA A 489 17.45 11.77 -5.62
N ARG A 490 18.33 10.77 -5.71
CA ARG A 490 18.93 10.11 -4.54
C ARG A 490 20.43 9.96 -4.77
N PRO A 491 21.24 11.00 -4.56
CA PRO A 491 22.69 10.87 -4.52
C PRO A 491 23.13 10.15 -3.25
N GLN A 492 24.14 9.29 -3.40
CA GLN A 492 24.76 8.51 -2.33
C GLN A 492 26.28 8.51 -2.50
N PHE A 493 26.99 8.63 -1.40
CA PHE A 493 28.43 8.53 -1.31
C PHE A 493 28.83 7.40 -0.37
N GLU A 494 29.63 6.47 -0.87
CA GLU A 494 30.24 5.41 -0.08
C GLU A 494 31.67 5.83 0.27
N LEU A 495 31.86 6.35 1.47
CA LEU A 495 33.12 6.90 1.91
C LEU A 495 34.00 5.82 2.58
N PRO A 496 35.32 6.03 2.66
CA PRO A 496 36.22 5.12 3.37
C PRO A 496 35.79 4.85 4.82
N LYS A 497 36.28 3.74 5.37
CA LYS A 497 35.99 3.29 6.74
C LYS A 497 34.51 2.98 7.00
N GLY A 498 33.72 2.62 5.97
CA GLY A 498 32.34 2.15 6.13
C GLY A 498 31.30 3.25 6.38
N TRP A 499 31.55 4.48 5.95
CA TRP A 499 30.52 5.54 5.94
C TRP A 499 29.73 5.53 4.63
N THR A 500 28.41 5.65 4.75
CA THR A 500 27.52 5.91 3.63
C THR A 500 26.69 7.16 3.95
N LEU A 501 26.74 8.15 3.05
CA LEU A 501 25.93 9.36 3.12
C LEU A 501 24.96 9.35 1.94
N ALA A 502 23.70 9.60 2.20
CA ALA A 502 22.68 9.65 1.15
C ALA A 502 21.67 10.75 1.45
N THR A 503 21.11 11.34 0.39
CA THR A 503 19.99 12.26 0.52
C THR A 503 18.89 11.88 -0.47
N VAL A 504 17.65 12.25 -0.16
CA VAL A 504 16.49 12.11 -1.05
C VAL A 504 15.89 13.48 -1.26
N LEU A 505 15.80 13.85 -2.52
CA LEU A 505 15.12 15.04 -2.99
C LEU A 505 13.93 14.59 -3.83
N LEU A 506 12.72 14.98 -3.45
CA LEU A 506 11.51 14.66 -4.19
C LEU A 506 10.72 15.97 -4.39
N TYR A 507 10.59 16.36 -5.63
CA TYR A 507 9.69 17.42 -6.04
C TYR A 507 8.46 16.78 -6.68
N THR A 508 7.30 17.09 -6.16
CA THR A 508 6.01 16.72 -6.74
C THR A 508 5.36 18.01 -7.21
N GLY A 509 5.15 18.14 -8.50
CA GLY A 509 4.44 19.26 -9.10
C GLY A 509 2.95 19.22 -8.74
N ARG A 510 2.14 20.03 -9.40
CA ARG A 510 0.68 19.95 -9.22
C ARG A 510 0.19 18.57 -9.59
N GLU A 511 -0.44 17.86 -8.63
CA GLU A 511 -1.10 16.59 -8.86
C GLU A 511 -2.60 16.82 -9.02
N THR A 512 -3.13 16.55 -10.20
CA THR A 512 -4.55 16.70 -10.46
C THR A 512 -5.23 15.34 -10.39
N HIS A 513 -6.26 15.29 -9.58
CA HIS A 513 -7.21 14.21 -9.44
C HIS A 513 -8.55 14.63 -10.04
N ARG A 514 -9.51 13.74 -10.05
CA ARG A 514 -10.82 14.01 -10.68
C ARG A 514 -11.54 15.22 -10.09
N TYR A 515 -11.57 15.36 -8.78
CA TYR A 515 -12.34 16.39 -8.07
C TYR A 515 -11.49 17.44 -7.39
N TYR A 516 -10.19 17.21 -7.25
CA TYR A 516 -9.29 18.10 -6.54
C TYR A 516 -7.90 18.09 -7.15
N TYR A 517 -7.08 19.03 -6.76
CA TYR A 517 -5.66 19.00 -7.05
C TYR A 517 -4.84 19.34 -5.81
N ASN A 518 -3.66 18.76 -5.74
CA ASN A 518 -2.65 19.08 -4.74
C ASN A 518 -1.69 20.13 -5.28
N ARG A 519 -1.33 21.13 -4.46
CA ARG A 519 -0.27 22.07 -4.81
C ARG A 519 1.09 21.39 -4.81
N PRO A 520 2.07 21.96 -5.54
CA PRO A 520 3.42 21.42 -5.56
C PRO A 520 4.02 21.33 -4.16
N THR A 521 4.79 20.24 -3.93
CA THR A 521 5.50 20.00 -2.68
C THR A 521 6.95 19.61 -2.96
N PHE A 522 7.84 19.95 -2.03
CA PHE A 522 9.23 19.52 -2.07
C PHE A 522 9.58 18.83 -0.76
N TYR A 523 10.05 17.59 -0.87
CA TYR A 523 10.48 16.77 0.25
C TYR A 523 12.00 16.61 0.20
N TRP A 524 12.65 16.79 1.35
CA TRP A 524 14.09 16.62 1.49
C TRP A 524 14.41 15.84 2.76
N SER A 525 15.23 14.80 2.63
CA SER A 525 15.74 14.02 3.75
C SER A 525 17.20 13.69 3.57
N PHE A 526 17.92 13.50 4.68
CA PHE A 526 19.34 13.15 4.70
C PHE A 526 19.59 11.96 5.61
N ARG A 527 20.52 11.09 5.22
CA ARG A 527 20.89 9.89 5.94
C ARG A 527 22.40 9.73 5.98
N ALA A 528 22.90 9.38 7.18
CA ALA A 528 24.27 8.92 7.40
C ALA A 528 24.24 7.52 8.03
N VAL A 529 25.06 6.61 7.51
CA VAL A 529 25.23 5.26 8.04
C VAL A 529 26.70 5.00 8.29
N LYS A 530 27.02 4.38 9.40
CA LYS A 530 28.36 3.92 9.76
C LYS A 530 28.33 2.43 10.01
N GLN A 531 29.07 1.67 9.19
CA GLN A 531 29.29 0.24 9.37
C GLN A 531 30.57 0.00 10.18
N ILE A 532 30.50 -0.82 11.23
CA ILE A 532 31.61 -1.23 12.09
C ILE A 532 31.49 -2.73 12.35
N GLY A 533 32.15 -3.55 11.54
CA GLY A 533 32.02 -5.01 11.62
C GLY A 533 30.55 -5.44 11.39
N GLN A 534 29.98 -6.12 12.36
CA GLN A 534 28.60 -6.60 12.36
C GLN A 534 27.58 -5.53 12.78
N TRP A 535 28.04 -4.34 13.24
CA TRP A 535 27.19 -3.23 13.64
C TRP A 535 27.02 -2.23 12.53
N ALA A 536 25.80 -1.70 12.36
CA ALA A 536 25.53 -0.50 11.58
C ALA A 536 24.79 0.51 12.45
N MET A 537 25.35 1.72 12.51
CA MET A 537 24.72 2.87 13.17
C MET A 537 24.21 3.83 12.09
N TYR A 538 23.06 4.44 12.30
CA TYR A 538 22.52 5.39 11.35
C TYR A 538 21.88 6.57 12.06
N ALA A 539 21.91 7.70 11.35
CA ALA A 539 21.17 8.91 11.64
C ALA A 539 20.43 9.32 10.37
N PHE A 540 19.16 9.63 10.51
CA PHE A 540 18.29 10.02 9.42
C PHE A 540 17.48 11.24 9.82
N VAL A 541 17.59 12.32 9.06
CA VAL A 541 16.74 13.51 9.20
C VAL A 541 15.68 13.45 8.13
N GLN A 542 14.44 13.26 8.56
CA GLN A 542 13.28 13.17 7.70
C GLN A 542 12.63 14.52 7.52
N ASP A 543 12.16 14.80 6.30
CA ASP A 543 11.35 15.96 5.92
C ASP A 543 11.87 17.29 6.44
N ILE A 544 13.12 17.62 6.08
CA ILE A 544 13.88 18.76 6.58
C ILE A 544 13.09 20.07 6.39
N LEU A 545 12.34 20.21 5.31
CA LEU A 545 11.61 21.43 4.96
C LEU A 545 10.20 21.48 5.55
N GLN A 546 9.61 20.33 5.85
CA GLN A 546 8.27 20.19 6.42
C GLN A 546 7.21 21.05 5.69
N PRO A 547 7.00 20.86 4.38
CA PRO A 547 6.11 21.73 3.62
C PRO A 547 4.64 21.51 4.00
N ASP A 548 3.87 22.58 4.05
CA ASP A 548 2.43 22.51 4.13
C ASP A 548 1.87 21.80 2.90
N ARG A 549 0.92 20.87 3.12
CA ARG A 549 0.21 20.20 2.05
C ARG A 549 -1.09 20.92 1.78
N LYS A 550 -1.28 21.40 0.56
CA LYS A 550 -2.47 22.14 0.18
C LYS A 550 -3.21 21.39 -0.92
N GLN A 551 -4.46 21.02 -0.62
CA GLN A 551 -5.40 20.42 -1.54
C GLN A 551 -6.51 21.41 -1.85
N ILE A 552 -6.91 21.50 -3.10
CA ILE A 552 -7.98 22.38 -3.58
C ILE A 552 -8.99 21.54 -4.33
N LEU A 553 -10.25 21.64 -3.94
CA LEU A 553 -11.39 21.02 -4.57
C LEU A 553 -12.33 22.12 -5.02
N THR A 554 -12.79 22.05 -6.27
CA THR A 554 -13.78 22.96 -6.84
C THR A 554 -14.89 22.12 -7.43
N ASN A 555 -16.14 22.37 -7.05
CA ASN A 555 -17.32 21.75 -7.63
C ASN A 555 -18.41 22.81 -7.94
N THR A 556 -19.60 22.36 -8.32
CA THR A 556 -20.73 23.24 -8.63
C THR A 556 -21.27 24.00 -7.41
N ASP A 557 -21.12 23.44 -6.23
CA ASP A 557 -21.78 23.89 -5.00
C ASP A 557 -20.84 24.71 -4.11
N TYR A 558 -19.54 24.37 -4.12
CA TYR A 558 -18.56 25.02 -3.26
C TYR A 558 -17.12 24.88 -3.78
N ASP A 559 -16.25 25.76 -3.30
CA ASP A 559 -14.79 25.67 -3.38
C ASP A 559 -14.22 25.32 -2.01
N MET A 560 -13.39 24.30 -1.91
CA MET A 560 -12.79 23.87 -0.66
C MET A 560 -11.26 23.88 -0.75
N THR A 561 -10.61 24.50 0.22
CA THR A 561 -9.17 24.46 0.40
C THR A 561 -8.82 23.77 1.70
N THR A 562 -8.09 22.67 1.64
CA THR A 562 -7.54 21.98 2.79
C THR A 562 -6.05 22.25 2.89
N VAL A 563 -5.59 22.74 4.03
CA VAL A 563 -4.18 22.88 4.37
C VAL A 563 -3.86 21.93 5.52
N THR A 564 -2.89 21.07 5.31
CA THR A 564 -2.40 20.12 6.34
C THR A 564 -0.95 20.47 6.64
N LYS A 565 -0.64 20.68 7.91
CA LYS A 565 0.72 20.89 8.41
C LYS A 565 1.14 19.65 9.20
N PRO A 566 1.77 18.68 8.54
CA PRO A 566 2.23 17.48 9.24
C PRO A 566 3.45 17.82 10.09
N ASN A 567 3.48 17.38 11.34
CA ASN A 567 4.71 17.43 12.13
C ASN A 567 5.61 16.24 11.73
N SER A 568 6.09 16.27 10.49
CA SER A 568 6.83 15.16 9.86
C SER A 568 8.35 15.27 10.00
N ARG A 569 8.85 16.46 10.40
CA ARG A 569 10.29 16.65 10.64
C ARG A 569 10.72 15.86 11.87
N CYS A 570 11.62 14.92 11.69
CA CYS A 570 12.20 14.21 12.81
C CYS A 570 13.64 13.77 12.53
N LEU A 571 14.41 13.65 13.61
CA LEU A 571 15.70 12.97 13.62
C LEU A 571 15.44 11.54 14.11
N ILE A 572 15.81 10.57 13.31
CA ILE A 572 15.78 9.14 13.68
C ILE A 572 17.23 8.69 13.85
N VAL A 573 17.53 8.09 14.95
CA VAL A 573 18.83 7.46 15.24
C VAL A 573 18.61 6.00 15.57
N GLY A 574 19.59 5.16 15.24
CA GLY A 574 19.46 3.76 15.59
C GLY A 574 20.70 2.96 15.26
N CYS A 575 20.63 1.71 15.66
CA CYS A 575 21.68 0.74 15.37
C CYS A 575 21.07 -0.61 15.00
N SER A 576 21.81 -1.36 14.20
CA SER A 576 21.52 -2.76 13.90
C SER A 576 22.74 -3.62 14.13
N TYR A 577 22.51 -4.85 14.53
CA TYR A 577 23.52 -5.89 14.70
C TYR A 577 23.12 -7.11 13.89
N THR A 578 24.07 -7.69 13.16
CA THR A 578 23.87 -8.92 12.38
C THR A 578 24.87 -9.97 12.85
N PHE A 579 24.43 -11.19 13.18
CA PHE A 579 25.27 -12.30 13.69
C PHE A 579 25.12 -13.57 12.85
#